data_da0416479a5a5bbbdfa5408476eb69eb
#
_entry.id   da0416479a5a5bbbdfa5408476eb69eb
#
_cell.length_a   1.000
_cell.length_b   1.000
_cell.length_c   1.000
_cell.angle_alpha   90.00
_cell.angle_beta   90.00
_cell.angle_gamma   90.00
#
_symmetry.space_group_name_H-M   'P 1'
#
loop_
_entity.id
_entity.type
_entity.pdbx_description
1 polymer ?
#
loop_
_entity_poly.entity_id
_entity_poly.type
_entity_poly.pdbx_seq_one_letter_code
_entity_poly.pdbx_strand_id
1 'polypeptide(L)'
;FYVGLSTNGTLIDQPLAERIHATGFDYVGISLDGIGATHDKFRRLDGAFDRSLGAVRHLQKLGTKVGLRFTMTELNAFDLPKLLRLMRDEGVDKFYFSHLNYAGRGNIHRGKDAHHLATRQALDLLYDSAWQDARAGGLHEYVTGNNDADGVYLLQWVQQHLPRWTEDVRQRLVAWGGNSSGVNVA
;
A
#
# COMPACT_ATOMS: atom_id res chain seq x y z
N PHE A 1 -5.78 17.14 -13.04
CA PHE A 1 -4.86 16.03 -12.85
C PHE A 1 -4.87 15.61 -11.38
N TYR A 2 -4.75 14.32 -11.10
CA TYR A 2 -4.51 13.80 -9.76
C TYR A 2 -2.99 13.68 -9.54
N VAL A 3 -2.47 14.46 -8.59
CA VAL A 3 -1.02 14.57 -8.36
C VAL A 3 -0.67 14.01 -6.99
N GLY A 4 0.11 12.93 -6.97
CA GLY A 4 0.57 12.29 -5.75
C GLY A 4 2.08 12.43 -5.53
N LEU A 5 2.48 12.60 -4.28
CA LEU A 5 3.87 12.49 -3.86
C LEU A 5 4.13 11.11 -3.25
N SER A 6 5.18 10.41 -3.69
CA SER A 6 5.67 9.17 -3.06
C SER A 6 7.06 9.38 -2.48
N THR A 7 7.22 9.07 -1.19
CA THR A 7 8.48 9.32 -0.47
C THR A 7 8.70 8.27 0.63
N ASN A 8 9.93 8.17 1.14
CA ASN A 8 10.21 7.40 2.35
C ASN A 8 9.84 8.17 3.64
N GLY A 9 9.59 9.48 3.55
CA GLY A 9 9.15 10.32 4.65
C GLY A 9 10.23 10.69 5.68
N THR A 10 11.43 10.11 5.62
CA THR A 10 12.44 10.20 6.68
C THR A 10 13.00 11.61 6.94
N LEU A 11 12.78 12.53 6.01
CA LEU A 11 13.21 13.93 6.10
C LEU A 11 12.05 14.92 6.33
N ILE A 12 10.81 14.40 6.44
CA ILE A 12 9.64 15.27 6.60
C ILE A 12 9.48 15.60 8.08
N ASP A 13 9.97 16.75 8.46
CA ASP A 13 9.66 17.44 9.70
C ASP A 13 8.43 18.34 9.55
N GLN A 14 8.02 19.02 10.62
CA GLN A 14 6.85 19.89 10.59
C GLN A 14 6.94 21.00 9.51
N PRO A 15 8.07 21.77 9.39
CA PRO A 15 8.21 22.79 8.36
C PRO A 15 8.11 22.24 6.93
N LEU A 16 8.69 21.07 6.67
CA LEU A 16 8.60 20.45 5.34
C LEU A 16 7.20 19.91 5.07
N ALA A 17 6.51 19.36 6.08
CA ALA A 17 5.13 18.93 5.95
C ALA A 17 4.20 20.10 5.58
N GLU A 18 4.38 21.27 6.17
CA GLU A 18 3.63 22.48 5.83
C GLU A 18 3.87 22.93 4.38
N ARG A 19 5.11 22.87 3.91
CA ARG A 19 5.43 23.16 2.50
C ARG A 19 4.81 22.13 1.54
N ILE A 20 4.84 20.86 1.89
CA ILE A 20 4.22 19.79 1.10
C ILE A 20 2.70 20.02 1.03
N HIS A 21 2.06 20.30 2.16
CA HIS A 21 0.63 20.62 2.23
C HIS A 21 0.29 21.82 1.36
N ALA A 22 1.05 22.93 1.47
CA ALA A 22 0.85 24.15 0.68
C ALA A 22 1.03 23.93 -0.84
N THR A 23 1.75 22.89 -1.27
CA THR A 23 1.90 22.53 -2.69
C THR A 23 0.60 21.98 -3.28
N GLY A 24 -0.32 21.47 -2.45
CA GLY A 24 -1.64 21.01 -2.90
C GLY A 24 -1.61 19.63 -3.57
N PHE A 25 -0.79 18.71 -3.09
CA PHE A 25 -0.87 17.31 -3.54
C PHE A 25 -2.21 16.68 -3.12
N ASP A 26 -2.84 15.96 -4.05
CA ASP A 26 -4.06 15.21 -3.77
C ASP A 26 -3.82 14.03 -2.79
N TYR A 27 -2.56 13.56 -2.70
CA TYR A 27 -2.17 12.40 -1.91
C TYR A 27 -0.66 12.37 -1.64
N VAL A 28 -0.27 11.99 -0.43
CA VAL A 28 1.12 11.72 -0.08
C VAL A 28 1.27 10.28 0.40
N GLY A 29 2.00 9.47 -0.36
CA GLY A 29 2.32 8.08 -0.02
C GLY A 29 3.65 7.98 0.72
N ILE A 30 3.61 7.50 1.96
CA ILE A 30 4.78 7.26 2.80
C ILE A 30 5.12 5.77 2.76
N SER A 31 6.37 5.46 2.42
CA SER A 31 6.83 4.06 2.41
C SER A 31 7.05 3.54 3.84
N LEU A 32 6.39 2.42 4.17
CA LEU A 32 6.56 1.67 5.41
C LEU A 32 6.63 0.18 5.09
N ASP A 33 7.83 -0.39 5.08
CA ASP A 33 8.07 -1.79 4.67
C ASP A 33 8.25 -2.75 5.84
N GLY A 34 7.68 -2.42 6.99
CA GLY A 34 7.70 -3.21 8.21
C GLY A 34 7.49 -2.34 9.44
N ILE A 35 7.50 -2.96 10.61
CA ILE A 35 7.34 -2.29 11.90
C ILE A 35 8.71 -2.17 12.58
N GLY A 36 9.06 -0.97 13.05
CA GLY A 36 10.28 -0.71 13.83
C GLY A 36 11.53 -1.21 13.12
N ALA A 37 12.29 -2.07 13.78
CA ALA A 37 13.56 -2.60 13.29
C ALA A 37 13.48 -3.33 11.93
N THR A 38 12.32 -3.91 11.58
CA THR A 38 12.13 -4.52 10.25
C THR A 38 12.21 -3.45 9.16
N HIS A 39 11.54 -2.33 9.35
CA HIS A 39 11.57 -1.21 8.42
C HIS A 39 12.97 -0.59 8.34
N ASP A 40 13.60 -0.34 9.50
CA ASP A 40 14.93 0.24 9.57
C ASP A 40 15.96 -0.61 8.82
N LYS A 41 15.94 -1.91 9.04
CA LYS A 41 16.78 -2.88 8.31
C LYS A 41 16.49 -2.89 6.81
N PHE A 42 15.22 -2.86 6.42
CA PHE A 42 14.83 -2.83 5.02
C PHE A 42 15.33 -1.56 4.32
N ARG A 43 15.24 -0.42 5.00
CA ARG A 43 15.69 0.89 4.50
C ARG A 43 17.19 1.15 4.74
N ARG A 44 17.87 0.31 5.53
CA ARG A 44 19.28 0.48 5.94
C ARG A 44 19.53 1.84 6.61
N LEU A 45 18.61 2.23 7.49
CA LEU A 45 18.64 3.51 8.19
C LEU A 45 17.97 3.35 9.55
N ASP A 46 18.78 3.45 10.61
CA ASP A 46 18.29 3.38 11.98
C ASP A 46 17.33 4.54 12.28
N GLY A 47 16.19 4.21 12.90
CA GLY A 47 15.13 5.17 13.21
C GLY A 47 14.33 5.63 11.97
N ALA A 48 14.45 4.95 10.83
CA ALA A 48 13.65 5.25 9.64
C ALA A 48 12.16 5.08 9.90
N PHE A 49 11.78 4.05 10.66
CA PHE A 49 10.38 3.79 11.00
C PHE A 49 9.75 4.97 11.74
N ASP A 50 10.37 5.41 12.83
CA ASP A 50 9.84 6.51 13.64
C ASP A 50 9.76 7.82 12.87
N ARG A 51 10.75 8.11 12.04
CA ARG A 51 10.75 9.30 11.17
C ARG A 51 9.64 9.22 10.11
N SER A 52 9.49 8.08 9.45
CA SER A 52 8.43 7.89 8.45
C SER A 52 7.04 7.97 9.07
N LEU A 53 6.84 7.39 10.25
CA LEU A 53 5.59 7.49 11.00
C LEU A 53 5.35 8.92 11.50
N GLY A 54 6.39 9.62 11.94
CA GLY A 54 6.35 11.05 12.26
C GLY A 54 5.86 11.89 11.08
N ALA A 55 6.36 11.61 9.87
CA ALA A 55 5.93 12.28 8.65
C ALA A 55 4.44 12.07 8.35
N VAL A 56 3.93 10.84 8.54
CA VAL A 56 2.49 10.54 8.43
C VAL A 56 1.70 11.47 9.35
N ARG A 57 2.06 11.51 10.63
CA ARG A 57 1.38 12.31 11.65
C ARG A 57 1.46 13.82 11.40
N HIS A 58 2.60 14.32 10.92
CA HIS A 58 2.74 15.74 10.55
C HIS A 58 1.80 16.12 9.40
N LEU A 59 1.73 15.31 8.36
CA LEU A 59 0.87 15.56 7.20
C LEU A 59 -0.61 15.44 7.54
N GLN A 60 -1.01 14.44 8.34
CA GLN A 60 -2.40 14.26 8.78
C GLN A 60 -2.89 15.44 9.61
N LYS A 61 -2.07 16.00 10.51
CA LYS A 61 -2.42 17.20 11.30
C LYS A 61 -2.77 18.41 10.44
N LEU A 62 -2.25 18.46 9.23
CA LEU A 62 -2.52 19.51 8.25
C LEU A 62 -3.73 19.19 7.34
N GLY A 63 -4.35 18.01 7.51
CA GLY A 63 -5.46 17.56 6.66
C GLY A 63 -5.02 17.02 5.29
N THR A 64 -3.73 16.72 5.11
CA THR A 64 -3.24 16.09 3.87
C THR A 64 -3.64 14.62 3.85
N LYS A 65 -4.23 14.17 2.74
CA LYS A 65 -4.53 12.74 2.52
C LYS A 65 -3.24 11.93 2.46
N VAL A 66 -3.09 10.97 3.37
CA VAL A 66 -1.87 10.15 3.49
C VAL A 66 -2.16 8.68 3.25
N GLY A 67 -1.19 7.96 2.73
CA GLY A 67 -1.26 6.51 2.64
C GLY A 67 0.07 5.84 2.96
N LEU A 68 -0.02 4.62 3.47
CA LEU A 68 1.13 3.73 3.65
C LEU A 68 1.40 2.97 2.36
N ARG A 69 2.66 2.91 1.96
CA ARG A 69 3.12 2.13 0.81
C ARG A 69 4.05 1.02 1.30
N PHE A 70 3.63 -0.20 1.08
CA PHE A 70 4.34 -1.41 1.50
C PHE A 70 4.77 -2.23 0.28
N THR A 71 6.05 -2.55 0.17
CA THR A 71 6.56 -3.48 -0.84
C THR A 71 6.89 -4.80 -0.17
N MET A 72 6.12 -5.83 -0.51
CA MET A 72 6.27 -7.15 0.09
C MET A 72 7.50 -7.89 -0.46
N THR A 73 8.24 -8.52 0.46
CA THR A 73 9.32 -9.46 0.19
C THR A 73 9.26 -10.60 1.23
N GLU A 74 10.06 -11.65 1.07
CA GLU A 74 10.19 -12.70 2.08
C GLU A 74 10.66 -12.18 3.46
N LEU A 75 11.35 -11.02 3.48
CA LEU A 75 11.97 -10.45 4.68
C LEU A 75 11.01 -9.65 5.55
N ASN A 76 9.83 -9.27 5.02
CA ASN A 76 8.89 -8.37 5.71
C ASN A 76 7.42 -8.77 5.59
N ALA A 77 7.10 -9.85 4.88
CA ALA A 77 5.72 -10.32 4.70
C ALA A 77 4.99 -10.55 6.04
N PHE A 78 5.72 -11.00 7.06
CA PHE A 78 5.19 -11.26 8.41
C PHE A 78 4.72 -10.01 9.16
N ASP A 79 5.12 -8.82 8.72
CA ASP A 79 4.69 -7.56 9.32
C ASP A 79 3.42 -6.97 8.68
N LEU A 80 2.93 -7.52 7.58
CA LEU A 80 1.71 -7.04 6.91
C LEU A 80 0.50 -6.94 7.87
N PRO A 81 0.19 -7.94 8.73
CA PRO A 81 -0.92 -7.83 9.67
C PRO A 81 -0.79 -6.65 10.63
N LYS A 82 0.46 -6.36 11.06
CA LYS A 82 0.75 -5.25 11.97
C LYS A 82 0.66 -3.90 11.25
N LEU A 83 1.09 -3.82 9.99
CA LEU A 83 0.97 -2.61 9.18
C LEU A 83 -0.49 -2.26 8.88
N LEU A 84 -1.33 -3.25 8.58
CA LEU A 84 -2.77 -3.05 8.41
C LEU A 84 -3.46 -2.58 9.70
N ARG A 85 -2.99 -3.06 10.84
CA ARG A 85 -3.44 -2.56 12.15
C ARG A 85 -2.97 -1.12 12.36
N LEU A 86 -1.67 -0.84 12.16
CA LEU A 86 -1.11 0.49 12.28
C LEU A 86 -1.85 1.51 11.40
N MET A 87 -2.18 1.15 10.16
CA MET A 87 -2.98 2.01 9.27
C MET A 87 -4.30 2.43 9.94
N ARG A 88 -5.02 1.49 10.55
CA ARG A 88 -6.30 1.78 11.23
C ARG A 88 -6.09 2.58 12.51
N ASP A 89 -5.11 2.21 13.33
CA ASP A 89 -4.82 2.86 14.60
C ASP A 89 -4.36 4.31 14.42
N GLU A 90 -3.62 4.61 13.36
CA GLU A 90 -3.18 5.96 13.00
C GLU A 90 -4.21 6.72 12.13
N GLY A 91 -5.32 6.09 11.75
CA GLY A 91 -6.34 6.70 10.88
C GLY A 91 -5.81 7.09 9.50
N VAL A 92 -4.96 6.27 8.91
CA VAL A 92 -4.37 6.54 7.59
C VAL A 92 -5.33 6.14 6.49
N ASP A 93 -5.59 7.03 5.54
CA ASP A 93 -6.64 6.89 4.52
C ASP A 93 -6.45 5.71 3.56
N LYS A 94 -5.20 5.32 3.30
CA LYS A 94 -4.89 4.40 2.21
C LYS A 94 -3.76 3.44 2.51
N PHE A 95 -3.93 2.19 2.13
CA PHE A 95 -2.87 1.19 2.10
C PHE A 95 -2.56 0.78 0.67
N TYR A 96 -1.33 0.96 0.24
CA TYR A 96 -0.84 0.55 -1.07
C TYR A 96 0.10 -0.65 -0.92
N PHE A 97 -0.41 -1.83 -1.26
CA PHE A 97 0.36 -3.06 -1.32
C PHE A 97 1.04 -3.18 -2.69
N SER A 98 2.34 -3.39 -2.69
CA SER A 98 3.14 -3.59 -3.91
C SER A 98 3.89 -4.90 -3.87
N HIS A 99 3.95 -5.58 -5.01
CA HIS A 99 4.93 -6.62 -5.26
C HIS A 99 6.31 -6.02 -5.55
N LEU A 100 7.37 -6.82 -5.36
CA LEU A 100 8.71 -6.41 -5.70
C LEU A 100 8.82 -6.21 -7.22
N ASN A 101 9.17 -5.00 -7.64
CA ASN A 101 9.42 -4.71 -9.05
C ASN A 101 10.88 -5.04 -9.38
N TYR A 102 11.11 -5.85 -10.41
CA TYR A 102 12.45 -6.25 -10.86
C TYR A 102 13.18 -5.20 -11.70
N ALA A 103 12.90 -3.93 -11.45
CA ALA A 103 13.61 -2.81 -12.04
C ALA A 103 14.62 -2.20 -11.05
N GLY A 104 15.74 -1.69 -11.56
CA GLY A 104 16.75 -1.03 -10.75
C GLY A 104 17.25 -1.91 -9.59
N ARG A 105 17.21 -1.38 -8.37
CA ARG A 105 17.63 -2.12 -7.15
C ARG A 105 16.78 -3.34 -6.85
N GLY A 106 15.52 -3.36 -7.25
CA GLY A 106 14.64 -4.51 -7.08
C GLY A 106 15.14 -5.75 -7.82
N ASN A 107 15.78 -5.57 -8.98
CA ASN A 107 16.37 -6.68 -9.71
C ASN A 107 17.53 -7.38 -8.97
N ILE A 108 18.33 -6.61 -8.22
CA ILE A 108 19.41 -7.17 -7.38
C ILE A 108 18.84 -8.02 -6.24
N HIS A 109 17.63 -7.71 -5.79
CA HIS A 109 16.94 -8.39 -4.69
C HIS A 109 15.90 -9.42 -5.16
N ARG A 110 15.86 -9.76 -6.44
CA ARG A 110 14.90 -10.72 -7.02
C ARG A 110 14.81 -12.04 -6.24
N GLY A 111 15.93 -12.57 -5.75
CA GLY A 111 15.95 -13.79 -4.93
C GLY A 111 15.31 -13.65 -3.54
N LYS A 112 14.87 -12.45 -3.17
CA LYS A 112 14.15 -12.17 -1.91
C LYS A 112 12.67 -11.83 -2.14
N ASP A 113 12.18 -12.04 -3.35
CA ASP A 113 10.76 -11.88 -3.63
C ASP A 113 9.96 -12.92 -2.86
N ALA A 114 8.75 -12.53 -2.47
CA ALA A 114 7.87 -13.42 -1.72
C ALA A 114 7.43 -14.61 -2.57
N HIS A 115 7.48 -15.81 -1.99
CA HIS A 115 6.95 -17.00 -2.64
C HIS A 115 5.45 -16.91 -2.88
N HIS A 116 4.97 -17.55 -3.95
CA HIS A 116 3.56 -17.52 -4.35
C HIS A 116 2.56 -17.83 -3.23
N LEU A 117 2.88 -18.74 -2.31
CA LEU A 117 2.02 -19.05 -1.17
C LEU A 117 1.92 -17.84 -0.22
N ALA A 118 3.05 -17.24 0.13
CA ALA A 118 3.07 -16.05 0.99
C ALA A 118 2.35 -14.86 0.33
N THR A 119 2.50 -14.72 -0.99
CA THR A 119 1.79 -13.70 -1.77
C THR A 119 0.27 -13.88 -1.70
N ARG A 120 -0.22 -15.10 -1.89
CA ARG A 120 -1.66 -15.41 -1.78
C ARG A 120 -2.19 -15.14 -0.38
N GLN A 121 -1.48 -15.60 0.66
CA GLN A 121 -1.86 -15.33 2.04
C GLN A 121 -1.91 -13.83 2.36
N ALA A 122 -0.98 -13.05 1.82
CA ALA A 122 -0.98 -11.60 1.97
C ALA A 122 -2.17 -10.94 1.26
N LEU A 123 -2.51 -11.38 0.06
CA LEU A 123 -3.67 -10.88 -0.67
C LEU A 123 -4.99 -11.27 0.00
N ASP A 124 -5.12 -12.52 0.50
CA ASP A 124 -6.28 -12.94 1.29
C ASP A 124 -6.48 -12.03 2.51
N LEU A 125 -5.40 -11.78 3.26
CA LEU A 125 -5.46 -10.89 4.42
C LEU A 125 -5.85 -9.46 4.03
N LEU A 126 -5.34 -8.96 2.89
CA LEU A 126 -5.65 -7.63 2.40
C LEU A 126 -7.13 -7.51 2.00
N TYR A 127 -7.65 -8.50 1.26
CA TYR A 127 -9.04 -8.52 0.82
C TYR A 127 -10.02 -8.71 1.99
N ASP A 128 -9.68 -9.59 2.94
CA ASP A 128 -10.44 -9.74 4.19
C ASP A 128 -10.47 -8.42 4.98
N SER A 129 -9.33 -7.75 5.10
CA SER A 129 -9.24 -6.47 5.81
C SER A 129 -10.06 -5.39 5.13
N ALA A 130 -9.99 -5.29 3.80
CA ALA A 130 -10.78 -4.34 3.02
C ALA A 130 -12.30 -4.61 3.15
N TRP A 131 -12.69 -5.88 3.11
CA TRP A 131 -14.08 -6.27 3.25
C TRP A 131 -14.63 -6.00 4.66
N GLN A 132 -13.87 -6.34 5.70
CA GLN A 132 -14.25 -6.06 7.09
C GLN A 132 -14.37 -4.55 7.34
N ASP A 133 -13.43 -3.76 6.83
CA ASP A 133 -13.46 -2.30 6.93
C ASP A 133 -14.72 -1.73 6.25
N ALA A 134 -15.00 -2.13 5.01
CA ALA A 134 -16.19 -1.69 4.27
C ALA A 134 -17.50 -2.07 4.99
N ARG A 135 -17.57 -3.26 5.58
CA ARG A 135 -18.74 -3.70 6.36
C ARG A 135 -18.94 -2.90 7.64
N ALA A 136 -17.86 -2.43 8.24
CA ALA A 136 -17.90 -1.56 9.43
C ALA A 136 -18.19 -0.10 9.10
N GLY A 137 -18.38 0.27 7.83
CA GLY A 137 -18.57 1.64 7.37
C GLY A 137 -17.28 2.44 7.28
N GLY A 138 -16.13 1.77 7.28
CA GLY A 138 -14.82 2.38 7.09
C GLY A 138 -14.65 2.92 5.66
N LEU A 139 -13.81 3.93 5.53
CA LEU A 139 -13.56 4.64 4.27
C LEU A 139 -12.10 4.47 3.79
N HIS A 140 -11.36 3.52 4.37
CA HIS A 140 -9.98 3.29 3.97
C HIS A 140 -9.91 2.69 2.56
N GLU A 141 -8.91 3.14 1.81
CA GLU A 141 -8.62 2.61 0.48
C GLU A 141 -7.55 1.52 0.56
N TYR A 142 -7.83 0.38 -0.04
CA TYR A 142 -6.86 -0.72 -0.20
C TYR A 142 -6.53 -0.88 -1.68
N VAL A 143 -5.25 -0.78 -2.02
CA VAL A 143 -4.78 -0.81 -3.41
C VAL A 143 -3.68 -1.83 -3.56
N THR A 144 -3.72 -2.64 -4.59
CA THR A 144 -2.60 -3.48 -5.02
C THR A 144 -1.92 -2.90 -6.26
N GLY A 145 -0.65 -3.16 -6.43
CA GLY A 145 0.11 -2.66 -7.57
C GLY A 145 1.33 -3.50 -7.95
N ASN A 146 1.79 -3.31 -9.18
CA ASN A 146 2.92 -3.99 -9.80
C ASN A 146 2.68 -5.48 -10.14
N ASN A 147 1.42 -5.95 -10.12
CA ASN A 147 1.07 -7.29 -10.56
C ASN A 147 -0.39 -7.34 -11.05
N ASP A 148 -0.60 -7.57 -12.33
CA ASP A 148 -1.95 -7.63 -12.92
C ASP A 148 -2.74 -8.88 -12.48
N ALA A 149 -2.04 -9.93 -12.03
CA ALA A 149 -2.67 -11.13 -11.51
C ALA A 149 -3.48 -10.89 -10.23
N ASP A 150 -3.23 -9.78 -9.51
CA ASP A 150 -3.97 -9.43 -8.30
C ASP A 150 -5.47 -9.25 -8.57
N GLY A 151 -5.82 -8.64 -9.69
CA GLY A 151 -7.22 -8.49 -10.10
C GLY A 151 -7.91 -9.83 -10.38
N VAL A 152 -7.20 -10.75 -11.00
CA VAL A 152 -7.69 -12.12 -11.24
C VAL A 152 -7.88 -12.85 -9.92
N TYR A 153 -6.91 -12.73 -9.00
CA TYR A 153 -7.00 -13.35 -7.69
C TYR A 153 -8.11 -12.74 -6.82
N LEU A 154 -8.32 -11.42 -6.90
CA LEU A 154 -9.46 -10.76 -6.27
C LEU A 154 -10.80 -11.36 -6.75
N LEU A 155 -10.93 -11.56 -8.06
CA LEU A 155 -12.15 -12.16 -8.60
C LEU A 155 -12.37 -13.59 -8.06
N GLN A 156 -11.32 -14.41 -7.98
CA GLN A 156 -11.39 -15.75 -7.38
C GLN A 156 -11.80 -15.71 -5.90
N TRP A 157 -11.18 -14.80 -5.14
CA TRP A 157 -11.51 -14.58 -3.74
C TRP A 157 -12.98 -14.17 -3.56
N VAL A 158 -13.49 -13.25 -4.40
CA VAL A 158 -14.89 -12.80 -4.38
C VAL A 158 -15.83 -13.95 -4.75
N GLN A 159 -15.51 -14.76 -5.76
CA GLN A 159 -16.31 -15.95 -6.11
C GLN A 159 -16.46 -16.91 -4.93
N GLN A 160 -15.42 -17.08 -4.15
CA GLN A 160 -15.39 -17.99 -3.02
C GLN A 160 -16.11 -17.44 -1.79
N HIS A 161 -15.91 -16.15 -1.45
CA HIS A 161 -16.36 -15.56 -0.19
C HIS A 161 -17.61 -14.68 -0.32
N LEU A 162 -17.85 -14.12 -1.50
CA LEU A 162 -18.89 -13.13 -1.78
C LEU A 162 -19.58 -13.39 -3.13
N PRO A 163 -20.07 -14.60 -3.42
CA PRO A 163 -20.51 -15.02 -4.76
C PRO A 163 -21.52 -14.08 -5.41
N ARG A 164 -22.37 -13.42 -4.63
CA ARG A 164 -23.35 -12.44 -5.15
C ARG A 164 -22.73 -11.21 -5.82
N TRP A 165 -21.47 -10.90 -5.50
CA TRP A 165 -20.78 -9.73 -6.03
C TRP A 165 -19.84 -10.05 -7.21
N THR A 166 -19.74 -11.32 -7.60
CA THR A 166 -18.80 -11.79 -8.62
C THR A 166 -18.93 -11.02 -9.93
N GLU A 167 -20.13 -10.87 -10.44
CA GLU A 167 -20.36 -10.24 -11.73
C GLU A 167 -20.06 -8.73 -11.68
N ASP A 168 -20.46 -8.05 -10.62
CA ASP A 168 -20.14 -6.63 -10.41
C ASP A 168 -18.62 -6.39 -10.38
N VAL A 169 -17.90 -7.23 -9.63
CA VAL A 169 -16.43 -7.10 -9.53
C VAL A 169 -15.80 -7.41 -10.88
N ARG A 170 -16.26 -8.46 -11.60
CA ARG A 170 -15.76 -8.79 -12.93
C ARG A 170 -15.92 -7.62 -13.91
N GLN A 171 -17.09 -7.00 -13.94
CA GLN A 171 -17.37 -5.87 -14.83
C GLN A 171 -16.47 -4.65 -14.49
N ARG A 172 -16.27 -4.35 -13.20
CA ARG A 172 -15.39 -3.28 -12.77
C ARG A 172 -13.93 -3.53 -13.13
N LEU A 173 -13.44 -4.76 -12.96
CA LEU A 173 -12.07 -5.13 -13.36
C LEU A 173 -11.86 -5.01 -14.87
N VAL A 174 -12.84 -5.44 -15.67
CA VAL A 174 -12.80 -5.29 -17.14
C VAL A 174 -12.81 -3.81 -17.54
N ALA A 175 -13.68 -3.00 -16.93
CA ALA A 175 -13.79 -1.58 -17.24
C ALA A 175 -12.53 -0.80 -16.85
N TRP A 176 -11.84 -1.24 -15.80
CA TRP A 176 -10.63 -0.58 -15.30
C TRP A 176 -9.38 -0.94 -16.13
N GLY A 177 -9.36 -2.07 -16.81
CA GLY A 177 -8.27 -2.48 -17.71
C GLY A 177 -7.02 -3.03 -17.01
N GLY A 178 -7.05 -3.25 -15.69
CA GLY A 178 -5.95 -3.85 -14.91
C GLY A 178 -4.97 -2.85 -14.31
N ASN A 179 -3.98 -3.38 -13.58
CA ASN A 179 -2.95 -2.59 -12.88
C ASN A 179 -1.91 -1.96 -13.82
N SER A 180 -1.78 -2.48 -15.02
CA SER A 180 -0.89 -1.96 -16.06
C SER A 180 -1.56 -0.90 -16.94
N SER A 181 -2.64 -0.32 -16.47
CA SER A 181 -3.35 0.75 -17.19
C SER A 181 -2.47 1.94 -17.58
N GLY A 182 -1.31 2.10 -16.95
CA GLY A 182 -0.29 3.04 -17.40
C GLY A 182 0.20 2.80 -18.82
N VAL A 183 0.07 1.60 -19.33
CA VAL A 183 0.34 1.25 -20.74
C VAL A 183 -0.67 1.92 -21.67
N ASN A 184 -1.84 2.24 -21.17
CA ASN A 184 -2.89 2.93 -21.93
C ASN A 184 -2.62 4.42 -22.10
N VAL A 185 -1.51 4.92 -21.61
CA VAL A 185 -1.07 6.31 -21.73
C VAL A 185 -0.07 6.47 -22.90
N ALA A 186 0.26 5.39 -23.57
CA ALA A 186 1.14 5.42 -24.73
C ALA A 186 0.39 5.81 -25.99
#